data_dd90d0d413d917b3850c5347f63a77ba
#
_entry.id   dd90d0d413d917b3850c5347f63a77ba
#
_cell.length_a   1.000
_cell.length_b   1.000
_cell.length_c   1.000
_cell.angle_alpha   90.00
_cell.angle_beta   90.00
_cell.angle_gamma   90.00
#
_symmetry.space_group_name_H-M   'P 1'
#
loop_
_entity.id
_entity.type
_entity.pdbx_description
1 polymer ?
#
loop_
_entity_poly.entity_id
_entity_poly.type
_entity_poly.pdbx_seq_one_letter_code
_entity_poly.pdbx_strand_id
1 'polypeptide(L)'
;MYRCRACSNAIAHVGDEITVGDIPVESMHINPNGYIHEIFTVRSAFQVIITGQPVPADSWFPGYKWRFCLCAQCGHHLGWSYQPYQEETIVFFGLRRGSVKED
;
A
#
# COMPACT_ATOMS: atom_id res chain seq x y z
N MET A 1 2.87 -8.42 -13.40
CA MET A 1 2.93 -8.81 -11.97
C MET A 1 3.87 -7.90 -11.23
N TYR A 2 3.41 -7.34 -10.12
CA TYR A 2 4.29 -6.62 -9.20
C TYR A 2 4.91 -7.61 -8.22
N ARG A 3 6.22 -7.54 -8.06
CA ARG A 3 6.98 -8.42 -7.17
C ARG A 3 7.75 -7.61 -6.13
N CYS A 4 7.95 -8.19 -4.95
CA CYS A 4 8.81 -7.60 -3.93
C CYS A 4 10.21 -7.38 -4.50
N ARG A 5 10.74 -6.16 -4.36
CA ARG A 5 12.06 -5.85 -4.90
C ARG A 5 13.18 -6.61 -4.17
N ALA A 6 12.95 -6.94 -2.90
CA ALA A 6 13.96 -7.60 -2.08
C ALA A 6 14.06 -9.12 -2.34
N CYS A 7 12.94 -9.79 -2.63
CA CYS A 7 12.94 -11.25 -2.71
C CYS A 7 12.18 -11.83 -3.92
N SER A 8 11.62 -10.98 -4.77
CA SER A 8 10.85 -11.35 -5.97
C SER A 8 9.54 -12.08 -5.70
N ASN A 9 9.06 -12.12 -4.45
CA ASN A 9 7.76 -12.67 -4.12
C ASN A 9 6.66 -11.91 -4.88
N ALA A 10 5.70 -12.62 -5.48
CA ALA A 10 4.60 -11.99 -6.20
C ALA A 10 3.65 -11.31 -5.20
N ILE A 11 3.29 -10.06 -5.45
CA ILE A 11 2.53 -9.23 -4.51
C ILE A 11 1.20 -8.78 -5.07
N ALA A 12 1.13 -8.37 -6.34
CA ALA A 12 -0.09 -7.82 -6.91
C ALA A 12 -0.11 -7.95 -8.42
N HIS A 13 -1.31 -7.97 -8.98
CA HIS A 13 -1.49 -7.96 -10.44
C HIS A 13 -1.48 -6.52 -10.96
N VAL A 14 -0.80 -6.30 -12.08
CA VAL A 14 -0.78 -4.99 -12.74
C VAL A 14 -2.21 -4.53 -13.08
N GLY A 15 -3.08 -5.45 -13.47
CA GLY A 15 -4.47 -5.14 -13.81
C GLY A 15 -5.34 -4.70 -12.62
N ASP A 16 -4.83 -4.78 -11.39
CA ASP A 16 -5.58 -4.39 -10.19
C ASP A 16 -5.31 -2.94 -9.74
N GLU A 17 -4.64 -2.15 -10.57
CA GLU A 17 -4.45 -0.73 -10.28
C GLU A 17 -5.79 0.00 -10.26
N ILE A 18 -5.97 0.89 -9.28
CA ILE A 18 -7.21 1.67 -9.12
C ILE A 18 -6.90 3.11 -8.76
N THR A 19 -7.85 4.00 -9.07
CA THR A 19 -7.88 5.36 -8.50
C THR A 19 -8.68 5.31 -7.20
N VAL A 20 -8.38 6.22 -6.27
CA VAL A 20 -9.12 6.35 -5.02
C VAL A 20 -9.67 7.77 -4.96
N GLY A 21 -10.99 7.93 -5.16
CA GLY A 21 -11.60 9.24 -5.29
C GLY A 21 -10.93 10.03 -6.42
N ASP A 22 -10.42 11.21 -6.13
CA ASP A 22 -9.72 12.06 -7.08
C ASP A 22 -8.21 11.81 -7.14
N ILE A 23 -7.70 10.87 -6.34
CA ILE A 23 -6.28 10.57 -6.28
C ILE A 23 -5.93 9.57 -7.38
N PRO A 24 -5.02 9.93 -8.29
CA PRO A 24 -4.64 9.01 -9.38
C PRO A 24 -3.94 7.77 -8.86
N VAL A 25 -3.81 6.75 -9.70
CA VAL A 25 -3.12 5.50 -9.36
C VAL A 25 -1.75 5.79 -8.76
N GLU A 26 -0.95 6.59 -9.43
CA GLU A 26 0.37 6.99 -8.92
C GLU A 26 0.30 8.37 -8.30
N SER A 27 0.86 8.49 -7.09
CA SER A 27 0.85 9.76 -6.36
C SER A 27 2.06 9.83 -5.44
N MET A 28 2.41 11.06 -5.04
CA MET A 28 3.51 11.31 -4.12
C MET A 28 2.96 11.93 -2.85
N HIS A 29 3.44 11.44 -1.71
CA HIS A 29 2.97 11.88 -0.40
C HIS A 29 4.16 12.09 0.54
N ILE A 30 4.02 13.06 1.43
CA ILE A 30 5.05 13.37 2.43
C ILE A 30 4.56 12.86 3.79
N ASN A 31 5.39 12.08 4.48
CA ASN A 31 5.05 11.63 5.82
C ASN A 31 5.41 12.72 6.86
N PRO A 32 4.98 12.58 8.15
CA PRO A 32 5.26 13.59 9.17
C PRO A 32 6.76 13.86 9.39
N ASN A 33 7.63 12.93 9.05
CA ASN A 33 9.08 13.10 9.18
C ASN A 33 9.72 13.76 7.97
N GLY A 34 8.93 14.16 6.97
CA GLY A 34 9.41 14.84 5.79
C GLY A 34 9.88 13.93 4.65
N TYR A 35 9.75 12.62 4.78
CA TYR A 35 10.09 11.69 3.69
C TYR A 35 9.01 11.69 2.63
N ILE A 36 9.43 11.75 1.37
CA ILE A 36 8.53 11.66 0.22
C ILE A 36 8.40 10.18 -0.18
N HIS A 37 7.15 9.72 -0.24
CA HIS A 37 6.84 8.36 -0.71
C HIS A 37 6.13 8.45 -2.05
N GLU A 38 6.69 7.78 -3.05
CA GLU A 38 6.04 7.59 -4.34
C GLU A 38 5.30 6.26 -4.27
N ILE A 39 3.97 6.31 -4.38
CA ILE A 39 3.12 5.13 -4.21
C ILE A 39 2.18 4.95 -5.41
N PHE A 40 1.67 3.75 -5.55
CA PHE A 40 0.58 3.46 -6.48
C PHE A 40 -0.45 2.59 -5.77
N THR A 41 -1.71 2.72 -6.16
CA THR A 41 -2.81 2.04 -5.48
C THR A 41 -3.30 0.84 -6.28
N VAL A 42 -3.53 -0.26 -5.56
CA VAL A 42 -4.09 -1.49 -6.12
C VAL A 42 -5.25 -1.94 -5.23
N ARG A 43 -6.26 -2.57 -5.84
CA ARG A 43 -7.41 -3.05 -5.09
C ARG A 43 -7.10 -4.30 -4.28
N SER A 44 -6.08 -5.04 -4.65
CA SER A 44 -5.77 -6.31 -4.03
C SER A 44 -4.26 -6.55 -4.00
N ALA A 45 -3.78 -7.12 -2.91
CA ALA A 45 -2.42 -7.60 -2.78
C ALA A 45 -2.46 -8.95 -2.07
N PHE A 46 -1.50 -9.81 -2.37
CA PHE A 46 -1.44 -11.15 -1.78
C PHE A 46 -0.02 -11.47 -1.34
N GLN A 47 0.12 -12.52 -0.55
CA GLN A 47 1.39 -12.92 0.03
C GLN A 47 2.04 -11.80 0.85
N VAL A 48 1.18 -11.07 1.58
CA VAL A 48 1.58 -9.95 2.43
C VAL A 48 1.14 -10.20 3.87
N ILE A 49 1.80 -9.51 4.79
CA ILE A 49 1.43 -9.48 6.20
C ILE A 49 1.04 -8.05 6.54
N ILE A 50 -0.15 -7.90 7.13
CA ILE A 50 -0.65 -6.61 7.59
C ILE A 50 -0.42 -6.53 9.10
N THR A 51 0.28 -5.49 9.55
CA THR A 51 0.66 -5.36 10.95
C THR A 51 0.22 -4.04 11.57
N GLY A 52 0.16 -4.03 12.91
CA GLY A 52 -0.20 -2.86 13.68
C GLY A 52 -1.71 -2.65 13.75
N GLN A 53 -2.12 -1.71 14.61
CA GLN A 53 -3.51 -1.30 14.70
C GLN A 53 -3.84 -0.33 13.58
N PRO A 54 -5.10 -0.30 13.09
CA PRO A 54 -5.48 0.70 12.09
C PRO A 54 -5.29 2.11 12.64
N VAL A 55 -4.64 2.98 11.86
CA VAL A 55 -4.28 4.34 12.26
C VAL A 55 -5.05 5.35 11.42
N PRO A 56 -5.87 6.22 12.04
CA PRO A 56 -6.57 7.27 11.29
C PRO A 56 -5.71 8.52 11.05
N ALA A 57 -4.70 8.75 11.90
CA ALA A 57 -3.87 9.93 11.82
C ALA A 57 -2.93 9.89 10.63
N ASP A 58 -2.71 11.05 9.99
CA ASP A 58 -1.74 11.21 8.90
C ASP A 58 -2.02 10.31 7.69
N SER A 59 -3.29 9.91 7.50
CA SER A 59 -3.67 9.14 6.32
C SER A 59 -3.63 10.02 5.07
N TRP A 60 -2.99 9.52 4.02
CA TRP A 60 -2.96 10.21 2.73
C TRP A 60 -4.26 10.06 1.95
N PHE A 61 -5.13 9.19 2.39
CA PHE A 61 -6.42 8.95 1.76
C PHE A 61 -7.52 9.30 2.77
N PRO A 62 -8.10 10.50 2.71
CA PRO A 62 -9.12 10.93 3.66
C PRO A 62 -10.28 9.93 3.74
N GLY A 63 -10.68 9.61 4.97
CA GLY A 63 -11.75 8.64 5.21
C GLY A 63 -11.25 7.21 5.42
N TYR A 64 -9.95 6.97 5.32
CA TYR A 64 -9.37 5.64 5.46
C TYR A 64 -8.28 5.60 6.53
N LYS A 65 -8.26 4.52 7.31
CA LYS A 65 -7.20 4.19 8.26
C LYS A 65 -6.18 3.32 7.55
N TRP A 66 -4.92 3.39 7.96
CA TRP A 66 -3.85 2.64 7.35
C TRP A 66 -3.19 1.68 8.35
N ARG A 67 -2.61 0.62 7.84
CA ARG A 67 -1.77 -0.33 8.55
C ARG A 67 -0.56 -0.65 7.68
N PHE A 68 0.53 -1.10 8.30
CA PHE A 68 1.73 -1.48 7.54
C PHE A 68 1.49 -2.76 6.75
N CYS A 69 1.97 -2.78 5.51
CA CYS A 69 1.92 -3.93 4.61
C CYS A 69 3.34 -4.39 4.32
N LEU A 70 3.67 -5.62 4.75
CA LEU A 70 5.00 -6.20 4.61
C LEU A 70 4.94 -7.42 3.70
N CYS A 71 6.07 -7.73 3.05
CA CYS A 71 6.18 -8.96 2.27
C CYS A 71 6.15 -10.17 3.21
N ALA A 72 5.25 -11.12 2.96
CA ALA A 72 5.15 -12.32 3.80
C ALA A 72 6.38 -13.21 3.71
N GLN A 73 7.16 -13.11 2.64
CA GLN A 73 8.34 -13.95 2.45
C GLN A 73 9.58 -13.38 3.12
N CYS A 74 9.83 -12.07 3.02
CA CYS A 74 11.08 -11.49 3.52
C CYS A 74 10.90 -10.35 4.53
N GLY A 75 9.67 -9.91 4.79
CA GLY A 75 9.41 -8.83 5.74
C GLY A 75 9.65 -7.42 5.22
N HIS A 76 10.04 -7.27 3.95
CA HIS A 76 10.28 -5.95 3.36
C HIS A 76 9.03 -5.07 3.44
N HIS A 77 9.20 -3.79 3.81
CA HIS A 77 8.08 -2.86 3.89
C HIS A 77 7.62 -2.49 2.47
N LEU A 78 6.46 -3.01 2.07
CA LEU A 78 5.91 -2.80 0.74
C LEU A 78 5.07 -1.54 0.63
N GLY A 79 4.41 -1.15 1.72
CA GLY A 79 3.51 -0.01 1.73
C GLY A 79 2.49 -0.13 2.85
N TRP A 80 1.24 0.16 2.54
CA TRP A 80 0.17 0.24 3.54
C TRP A 80 -1.13 -0.36 3.00
N SER A 81 -1.92 -0.94 3.91
CA SER A 81 -3.30 -1.30 3.62
C SER A 81 -4.23 -0.17 4.08
N TYR A 82 -5.39 -0.04 3.44
CA TYR A 82 -6.36 1.00 3.76
C TYR A 82 -7.74 0.40 3.96
N GLN A 83 -8.41 0.88 5.02
CA GLN A 83 -9.77 0.47 5.36
C GLN A 83 -10.57 1.70 5.77
N PRO A 84 -11.89 1.75 5.48
CA PRO A 84 -12.71 2.88 5.91
C PRO A 84 -12.70 3.04 7.43
N TYR A 85 -12.94 4.28 7.91
CA TYR A 85 -12.87 4.58 9.35
C TYR A 85 -13.74 3.69 10.21
N GLN A 86 -14.92 3.31 9.72
CA GLN A 86 -15.88 2.56 10.51
C GLN A 86 -15.99 1.10 10.09
N GLU A 87 -15.06 0.62 9.30
CA GLU A 87 -15.06 -0.76 8.82
C GLU A 87 -13.72 -1.42 9.09
N GLU A 88 -13.75 -2.75 9.21
CA GLU A 88 -12.52 -3.52 9.43
C GLU A 88 -11.98 -4.16 8.14
N THR A 89 -12.73 -4.04 7.04
CA THR A 89 -12.34 -4.64 5.77
C THR A 89 -11.34 -3.76 5.03
N ILE A 90 -10.21 -4.32 4.68
CA ILE A 90 -9.22 -3.67 3.81
C ILE A 90 -9.80 -3.59 2.40
N VAL A 91 -9.78 -2.40 1.80
CA VAL A 91 -10.40 -2.19 0.48
C VAL A 91 -9.40 -1.85 -0.61
N PHE A 92 -8.21 -1.36 -0.26
CA PHE A 92 -7.12 -1.16 -1.21
C PHE A 92 -5.78 -1.06 -0.50
N PHE A 93 -4.70 -1.03 -1.29
CA PHE A 93 -3.33 -0.93 -0.79
C PHE A 93 -2.62 0.20 -1.54
N GLY A 94 -1.76 0.93 -0.82
CA GLY A 94 -0.83 1.87 -1.43
C GLY A 94 0.55 1.25 -1.34
N LEU A 95 1.11 0.84 -2.47
CA LEU A 95 2.43 0.20 -2.51
C LEU A 95 3.50 1.22 -2.87
N ARG A 96 4.65 1.13 -2.21
CA ARG A 96 5.79 2.01 -2.47
C ARG A 96 6.43 1.59 -3.79
N ARG A 97 6.56 2.54 -4.72
CA ARG A 97 7.12 2.25 -6.04
C ARG A 97 8.54 1.68 -5.93
N GLY A 98 9.33 2.17 -4.98
CA GLY A 98 10.70 1.70 -4.75
C GLY A 98 10.80 0.35 -4.05
N SER A 99 9.67 -0.21 -3.53
CA SER A 99 9.66 -1.48 -2.80
C SER A 99 9.24 -2.65 -3.67
N VAL A 100 8.74 -2.39 -4.87
CA VAL A 100 8.29 -3.42 -5.81
C VAL A 100 8.92 -3.20 -7.18
N LYS A 101 8.95 -4.28 -7.95
CA LYS A 101 9.35 -4.24 -9.36
C LYS A 101 8.26 -4.88 -10.18
N GLU A 102 8.12 -4.42 -11.41
CA GLU A 102 7.14 -4.94 -12.35
C GLU A 102 7.83 -5.86 -13.35
N ASP A 103 7.25 -7.02 -13.61
CA ASP A 103 7.71 -7.92 -14.66
C ASP A 103 6.58 -8.28 -15.62
#